data_48f51e3faa81e235245f0e1997a1cddd
#
_entry.id   48f51e3faa81e235245f0e1997a1cddd
#
_cell.length_a   1.000
_cell.length_b   1.000
_cell.length_c   1.000
_cell.angle_alpha   90.00
_cell.angle_beta   90.00
_cell.angle_gamma   90.00
#
_symmetry.space_group_name_H-M   'P 1'
#
loop_
_entity.id
_entity.type
_entity.pdbx_description
1 polymer ?
#
loop_
_entity_poly.entity_id
_entity_poly.type
_entity_poly.pdbx_seq_one_letter_code
_entity_poly.pdbx_strand_id
1 'polypeptide(L)'
;MIADITVSEKSFGPKVLMSGIKFSIDDREKIGVIGRNGVGKSTLFGILAGTDTDFTGDIIYKRGVTVVATQQEHHDLGDTTVLQYVLQGLPEYADLSHIIETYPDTMGDDMRKITDYTNALQRFDDKGFYQIEEQIERELDNFQLPDVAHRAFATLSGGQKRLVEVVKVMHSDADLALVDEPTNHMDYVAKDQFIAWMKSASEAMLVITHDRDVLREVDRIIELKDGSSVSYKGNYDAYLKQNATSTGSAMNEFEMIEKRIANLKVKVL
;
A
#
# COMPACT_ATOMS: atom_id res chain seq x y z
N MET A 1 14.29 -6.76 9.01
CA MET A 1 13.20 -7.68 8.60
C MET A 1 11.99 -7.42 9.47
N ILE A 2 10.85 -7.06 8.87
CA ILE A 2 9.58 -6.79 9.55
C ILE A 2 8.57 -7.93 9.36
N ALA A 3 8.70 -8.70 8.29
CA ALA A 3 7.86 -9.86 8.04
C ALA A 3 8.60 -10.99 7.33
N ASP A 4 8.21 -12.23 7.62
CA ASP A 4 8.61 -13.45 6.90
C ASP A 4 7.34 -14.15 6.41
N ILE A 5 7.26 -14.38 5.11
CA ILE A 5 6.07 -14.83 4.40
C ILE A 5 6.33 -16.21 3.82
N THR A 6 5.51 -17.17 4.20
CA THR A 6 5.47 -18.50 3.60
C THR A 6 4.02 -18.89 3.34
N VAL A 7 3.60 -18.95 2.07
CA VAL A 7 2.31 -19.52 1.67
C VAL A 7 2.61 -20.82 0.92
N SER A 8 2.43 -21.93 1.61
CA SER A 8 2.67 -23.28 1.05
C SER A 8 1.58 -23.66 0.06
N GLU A 9 0.33 -23.30 0.35
CA GLU A 9 -0.81 -23.52 -0.56
C GLU A 9 -1.94 -22.52 -0.32
N LYS A 10 -2.51 -22.01 -1.41
CA LYS A 10 -3.80 -21.32 -1.45
C LYS A 10 -4.59 -21.83 -2.63
N SER A 11 -5.80 -22.29 -2.37
CA SER A 11 -6.70 -22.88 -3.39
C SER A 11 -8.07 -22.21 -3.39
N PHE A 12 -8.72 -22.16 -4.55
CA PHE A 12 -10.14 -21.83 -4.70
C PHE A 12 -10.86 -23.04 -5.30
N GLY A 13 -11.56 -23.78 -4.45
CA GLY A 13 -12.14 -25.07 -4.83
C GLY A 13 -11.05 -26.03 -5.33
N PRO A 14 -11.18 -26.63 -6.51
CA PRO A 14 -10.17 -27.57 -7.03
C PRO A 14 -8.92 -26.89 -7.63
N LYS A 15 -8.93 -25.58 -7.76
CA LYS A 15 -7.84 -24.83 -8.40
C LYS A 15 -6.83 -24.33 -7.37
N VAL A 16 -5.61 -24.85 -7.43
CA VAL A 16 -4.47 -24.31 -6.68
C VAL A 16 -4.03 -23.02 -7.33
N LEU A 17 -4.03 -21.93 -6.55
CA LEU A 17 -3.60 -20.61 -6.99
C LEU A 17 -2.13 -20.33 -6.63
N MET A 18 -1.72 -20.73 -5.41
CA MET A 18 -0.36 -20.58 -4.91
C MET A 18 0.09 -21.93 -4.31
N SER A 19 1.37 -22.27 -4.53
CA SER A 19 1.95 -23.54 -4.10
C SER A 19 3.41 -23.42 -3.63
N GLY A 20 3.84 -22.23 -3.24
CA GLY A 20 5.23 -22.05 -2.82
C GLY A 20 5.69 -20.59 -2.84
N ILE A 21 4.88 -19.70 -2.30
CA ILE A 21 5.28 -18.30 -2.10
C ILE A 21 6.17 -18.21 -0.87
N LYS A 22 7.38 -17.69 -1.04
CA LYS A 22 8.30 -17.47 0.07
C LYS A 22 9.17 -16.24 -0.16
N PHE A 23 9.08 -15.28 0.76
CA PHE A 23 9.96 -14.11 0.81
C PHE A 23 9.87 -13.42 2.17
N SER A 24 10.86 -12.58 2.46
CA SER A 24 10.83 -11.69 3.63
C SER A 24 10.65 -10.24 3.19
N ILE A 25 10.29 -9.37 4.13
CA ILE A 25 10.20 -7.93 3.94
C ILE A 25 11.12 -7.27 4.96
N ASP A 26 11.99 -6.39 4.50
CA ASP A 26 12.88 -5.62 5.38
C ASP A 26 12.28 -4.24 5.72
N ASP A 27 12.80 -3.62 6.78
CA ASP A 27 12.39 -2.28 7.18
C ASP A 27 12.61 -1.29 6.02
N ARG A 28 11.63 -0.45 5.74
CA ARG A 28 11.64 0.61 4.70
C ARG A 28 11.80 0.11 3.27
N GLU A 29 11.84 -1.19 3.04
CA GLU A 29 12.03 -1.77 1.71
C GLU A 29 10.82 -1.50 0.81
N LYS A 30 11.06 -1.04 -0.42
CA LYS A 30 10.04 -0.86 -1.46
C LYS A 30 10.08 -2.05 -2.40
N ILE A 31 9.02 -2.83 -2.45
CA ILE A 31 8.93 -4.06 -3.23
C ILE A 31 7.84 -3.93 -4.29
N GLY A 32 8.23 -4.09 -5.55
CA GLY A 32 7.28 -4.22 -6.66
C GLY A 32 6.81 -5.67 -6.79
N VAL A 33 5.50 -5.89 -6.82
CA VAL A 33 4.91 -7.22 -7.04
C VAL A 33 4.32 -7.28 -8.43
N ILE A 34 4.88 -8.15 -9.28
CA ILE A 34 4.46 -8.32 -10.67
C ILE A 34 3.97 -9.75 -10.93
N GLY A 35 3.28 -9.94 -12.03
CA GLY A 35 2.77 -11.24 -12.49
C GLY A 35 1.54 -11.08 -13.36
N ARG A 36 1.17 -12.14 -14.07
CA ARG A 36 -0.01 -12.14 -14.96
C ARG A 36 -1.31 -11.85 -14.19
N ASN A 37 -2.31 -11.33 -14.89
CA ASN A 37 -3.64 -11.17 -14.28
C ASN A 37 -4.19 -12.53 -13.86
N GLY A 38 -4.80 -12.58 -12.67
CA GLY A 38 -5.35 -13.81 -12.08
C GLY A 38 -4.30 -14.77 -11.47
N VAL A 39 -3.01 -14.36 -11.37
CA VAL A 39 -1.97 -15.21 -10.72
C VAL A 39 -2.04 -15.21 -9.20
N GLY A 40 -2.89 -14.31 -8.62
CA GLY A 40 -3.09 -14.25 -7.16
C GLY A 40 -2.46 -13.05 -6.46
N LYS A 41 -2.04 -12.00 -7.17
CA LYS A 41 -1.42 -10.80 -6.56
C LYS A 41 -2.31 -10.20 -5.45
N SER A 42 -3.56 -9.87 -5.76
CA SER A 42 -4.50 -9.30 -4.77
C SER A 42 -4.88 -10.31 -3.67
N THR A 43 -4.92 -11.61 -3.98
CA THR A 43 -5.10 -12.66 -2.96
C THR A 43 -3.93 -12.68 -1.98
N LEU A 44 -2.68 -12.57 -2.47
CA LEU A 44 -1.51 -12.45 -1.61
C LEU A 44 -1.63 -11.22 -0.69
N PHE A 45 -2.10 -10.08 -1.22
CA PHE A 45 -2.33 -8.89 -0.40
C PHE A 45 -3.42 -9.11 0.66
N GLY A 46 -4.51 -9.80 0.32
CA GLY A 46 -5.53 -10.20 1.29
C GLY A 46 -4.98 -11.07 2.41
N ILE A 47 -4.08 -12.01 2.08
CA ILE A 47 -3.39 -12.84 3.07
C ILE A 47 -2.48 -11.98 3.97
N LEU A 48 -1.67 -11.10 3.38
CA LEU A 48 -0.78 -10.20 4.12
C LEU A 48 -1.53 -9.18 4.97
N ALA A 49 -2.69 -8.71 4.53
CA ALA A 49 -3.56 -7.82 5.29
C ALA A 49 -4.37 -8.55 6.38
N GLY A 50 -4.34 -9.89 6.41
CA GLY A 50 -5.12 -10.69 7.34
C GLY A 50 -6.62 -10.79 7.01
N THR A 51 -7.05 -10.33 5.84
CA THR A 51 -8.44 -10.42 5.38
C THR A 51 -8.76 -11.78 4.74
N ASP A 52 -7.76 -12.50 4.24
CA ASP A 52 -7.86 -13.87 3.76
C ASP A 52 -7.03 -14.78 4.65
N THR A 53 -7.69 -15.60 5.45
CA THR A 53 -7.06 -16.54 6.40
C THR A 53 -7.13 -18.00 5.93
N ASP A 54 -7.76 -18.26 4.78
CA ASP A 54 -7.92 -19.59 4.21
C ASP A 54 -6.72 -19.96 3.31
N PHE A 55 -5.58 -20.24 3.94
CA PHE A 55 -4.36 -20.71 3.27
C PHE A 55 -3.55 -21.61 4.19
N THR A 56 -2.60 -22.36 3.62
CA THR A 56 -1.61 -23.15 4.36
C THR A 56 -0.27 -22.43 4.34
N GLY A 57 0.33 -22.25 5.51
CA GLY A 57 1.61 -21.56 5.66
C GLY A 57 1.61 -20.62 6.85
N ASP A 58 2.63 -19.78 6.95
CA ASP A 58 2.82 -18.84 8.06
C ASP A 58 3.16 -17.44 7.55
N ILE A 59 2.52 -16.43 8.12
CA ILE A 59 2.91 -15.02 7.97
C ILE A 59 3.36 -14.54 9.34
N ILE A 60 4.66 -14.31 9.48
CA ILE A 60 5.27 -13.94 10.76
C ILE A 60 5.67 -12.46 10.70
N TYR A 61 4.94 -11.63 11.41
CA TYR A 61 5.30 -10.22 11.59
C TYR A 61 6.15 -10.03 12.84
N LYS A 62 7.09 -9.08 12.80
CA LYS A 62 7.76 -8.57 13.99
C LYS A 62 6.70 -7.99 14.95
N ARG A 63 6.90 -8.18 16.25
CA ARG A 63 5.95 -7.71 17.27
C ARG A 63 5.69 -6.20 17.14
N GLY A 64 4.42 -5.83 17.08
CA GLY A 64 3.96 -4.45 17.00
C GLY A 64 3.93 -3.86 15.59
N VAL A 65 4.20 -4.64 14.55
CA VAL A 65 4.08 -4.19 13.16
C VAL A 65 2.62 -3.91 12.82
N THR A 66 2.36 -2.72 12.31
CA THR A 66 1.07 -2.29 11.75
C THR A 66 1.07 -2.46 10.24
N VAL A 67 0.01 -3.04 9.70
CA VAL A 67 -0.16 -3.27 8.25
C VAL A 67 -1.39 -2.53 7.78
N VAL A 68 -1.26 -1.70 6.75
CA VAL A 68 -2.38 -1.02 6.10
C VAL A 68 -2.38 -1.35 4.62
N ALA A 69 -3.57 -1.66 4.09
CA ALA A 69 -3.76 -2.01 2.70
C ALA A 69 -4.79 -1.09 2.01
N THR A 70 -4.56 -0.81 0.73
CA THR A 70 -5.60 -0.24 -0.13
C THR A 70 -6.71 -1.27 -0.33
N GLN A 71 -7.97 -0.84 -0.23
CA GLN A 71 -9.13 -1.68 -0.45
C GLN A 71 -9.63 -1.53 -1.89
N GLN A 72 -10.04 -2.66 -2.49
CA GLN A 72 -10.60 -2.67 -3.84
C GLN A 72 -12.13 -2.57 -3.83
N GLU A 73 -12.75 -3.13 -2.82
CA GLU A 73 -14.21 -3.14 -2.63
C GLU A 73 -14.57 -2.40 -1.33
N HIS A 74 -15.63 -1.63 -1.41
CA HIS A 74 -16.12 -0.79 -0.32
C HIS A 74 -17.59 -1.08 -0.12
N HIS A 75 -17.94 -1.70 0.99
CA HIS A 75 -19.31 -2.08 1.33
C HIS A 75 -19.81 -1.25 2.52
N ASP A 76 -21.10 -1.01 2.55
CA ASP A 76 -21.85 -0.47 3.69
C ASP A 76 -21.35 0.87 4.27
N LEU A 77 -20.77 1.74 3.44
CA LEU A 77 -20.25 3.04 3.89
C LEU A 77 -21.32 4.10 4.11
N GLY A 78 -22.57 3.87 3.66
CA GLY A 78 -23.69 4.81 3.83
C GLY A 78 -23.31 6.23 3.41
N ASP A 79 -23.55 7.19 4.31
CA ASP A 79 -23.25 8.61 4.13
C ASP A 79 -21.84 9.01 4.65
N THR A 80 -20.96 8.04 4.95
CA THR A 80 -19.60 8.29 5.42
C THR A 80 -18.88 9.22 4.45
N THR A 81 -18.37 10.35 4.94
CA THR A 81 -17.61 11.28 4.11
C THR A 81 -16.21 10.72 3.79
N VAL A 82 -15.58 11.28 2.75
CA VAL A 82 -14.19 10.90 2.38
C VAL A 82 -13.25 11.11 3.55
N LEU A 83 -13.33 12.25 4.23
CA LEU A 83 -12.51 12.55 5.40
C LEU A 83 -12.72 11.53 6.52
N GLN A 84 -13.97 11.25 6.88
CA GLN A 84 -14.29 10.23 7.89
C GLN A 84 -13.77 8.84 7.49
N TYR A 85 -13.89 8.47 6.21
CA TYR A 85 -13.38 7.22 5.70
C TYR A 85 -11.86 7.09 5.89
N VAL A 86 -11.11 8.14 5.55
CA VAL A 86 -9.65 8.16 5.72
C VAL A 86 -9.30 8.09 7.21
N LEU A 87 -9.90 8.92 8.05
CA LEU A 87 -9.65 8.97 9.50
C LEU A 87 -9.92 7.63 10.18
N GLN A 88 -11.03 6.95 9.84
CA GLN A 88 -11.37 5.63 10.37
C GLN A 88 -10.37 4.54 9.94
N GLY A 89 -9.69 4.74 8.83
CA GLY A 89 -8.64 3.84 8.33
C GLY A 89 -7.26 4.05 8.97
N LEU A 90 -7.09 5.10 9.80
CA LEU A 90 -5.82 5.36 10.46
C LEU A 90 -5.70 4.54 11.75
N PRO A 91 -4.59 3.81 11.94
CA PRO A 91 -4.36 3.06 13.17
C PRO A 91 -4.43 3.96 14.42
N GLU A 92 -5.06 3.47 15.47
CA GLU A 92 -5.24 4.16 16.76
C GLU A 92 -6.16 5.41 16.73
N TYR A 93 -6.46 6.03 15.57
CA TYR A 93 -7.20 7.29 15.52
C TYR A 93 -8.59 7.17 16.16
N ALA A 94 -9.36 6.16 15.81
CA ALA A 94 -10.73 5.98 16.30
C ALA A 94 -10.76 5.75 17.82
N ASP A 95 -9.85 4.92 18.34
CA ASP A 95 -9.76 4.59 19.77
C ASP A 95 -9.33 5.81 20.59
N LEU A 96 -8.30 6.54 20.12
CA LEU A 96 -7.80 7.74 20.77
C LEU A 96 -8.84 8.86 20.76
N SER A 97 -9.50 9.11 19.62
CA SER A 97 -10.58 10.10 19.51
C SER A 97 -11.73 9.77 20.46
N HIS A 98 -12.14 8.51 20.53
CA HIS A 98 -13.21 8.07 21.43
C HIS A 98 -12.86 8.35 22.89
N ILE A 99 -11.64 8.05 23.32
CA ILE A 99 -11.18 8.33 24.69
C ILE A 99 -11.18 9.84 24.96
N ILE A 100 -10.65 10.64 24.03
CA ILE A 100 -10.55 12.10 24.17
C ILE A 100 -11.93 12.75 24.23
N GLU A 101 -12.89 12.29 23.45
CA GLU A 101 -14.24 12.85 23.40
C GLU A 101 -15.10 12.43 24.57
N THR A 102 -15.00 11.19 25.06
CA THR A 102 -15.98 10.63 26.01
C THR A 102 -15.52 10.61 27.46
N TYR A 103 -14.20 10.52 27.72
CA TYR A 103 -13.69 10.40 29.08
C TYR A 103 -13.85 11.68 29.93
N PRO A 104 -13.72 12.91 29.38
CA PRO A 104 -13.95 14.13 30.20
C PRO A 104 -15.27 14.13 30.93
N ASP A 105 -16.33 13.62 30.32
CA ASP A 105 -17.69 13.60 30.90
C ASP A 105 -17.92 12.41 31.86
N THR A 106 -17.08 11.36 31.81
CA THR A 106 -17.33 10.07 32.47
C THR A 106 -16.24 9.65 33.44
N MET A 107 -15.07 10.32 33.45
CA MET A 107 -13.92 9.88 34.25
C MET A 107 -14.05 10.25 35.74
N GLY A 108 -14.68 11.39 36.12
CA GLY A 108 -14.76 11.85 37.48
C GLY A 108 -13.41 11.76 38.20
N ASP A 109 -13.36 11.09 39.38
CA ASP A 109 -12.14 10.84 40.13
C ASP A 109 -11.50 9.47 39.86
N ASP A 110 -11.90 8.78 38.77
CA ASP A 110 -11.32 7.48 38.39
C ASP A 110 -9.91 7.67 37.83
N MET A 111 -8.92 7.35 38.67
CA MET A 111 -7.50 7.50 38.34
C MET A 111 -7.06 6.69 37.10
N ARG A 112 -7.74 5.59 36.78
CA ARG A 112 -7.43 4.80 35.56
C ARG A 112 -7.87 5.56 34.33
N LYS A 113 -9.12 6.01 34.31
CA LYS A 113 -9.64 6.81 33.17
C LYS A 113 -8.87 8.11 33.02
N ILE A 114 -8.47 8.79 34.07
CA ILE A 114 -7.64 10.00 34.02
C ILE A 114 -6.28 9.68 33.37
N THR A 115 -5.67 8.55 33.74
CA THR A 115 -4.40 8.12 33.16
C THR A 115 -4.57 7.77 31.69
N ASP A 116 -5.61 7.02 31.33
CA ASP A 116 -5.90 6.65 29.94
C ASP A 116 -6.16 7.89 29.08
N TYR A 117 -6.93 8.85 29.58
CA TYR A 117 -7.18 10.13 28.90
C TYR A 117 -5.89 10.92 28.67
N THR A 118 -5.03 11.03 29.68
CA THR A 118 -3.75 11.74 29.57
C THR A 118 -2.83 11.07 28.55
N ASN A 119 -2.76 9.74 28.56
CA ASN A 119 -1.98 8.97 27.60
C ASN A 119 -2.54 9.11 26.19
N ALA A 120 -3.87 9.13 26.05
CA ALA A 120 -4.52 9.32 24.75
C ALA A 120 -4.22 10.70 24.16
N LEU A 121 -4.28 11.77 24.96
CA LEU A 121 -3.91 13.13 24.53
C LEU A 121 -2.46 13.18 24.04
N GLN A 122 -1.53 12.62 24.83
CA GLN A 122 -0.12 12.58 24.45
C GLN A 122 0.08 11.79 23.16
N ARG A 123 -0.54 10.61 23.05
CA ARG A 123 -0.42 9.76 21.86
C ARG A 123 -1.04 10.40 20.61
N PHE A 124 -2.15 11.12 20.79
CA PHE A 124 -2.82 11.85 19.72
C PHE A 124 -1.95 12.99 19.18
N ASP A 125 -1.26 13.69 20.09
CA ASP A 125 -0.28 14.74 19.73
C ASP A 125 0.96 14.15 19.05
N ASP A 126 1.54 13.09 19.61
CA ASP A 126 2.71 12.39 19.07
C ASP A 126 2.47 11.88 17.63
N LYS A 127 1.22 11.49 17.33
CA LYS A 127 0.78 11.06 15.99
C LYS A 127 0.44 12.22 15.05
N GLY A 128 0.44 13.47 15.55
CA GLY A 128 0.07 14.65 14.76
C GLY A 128 -1.42 14.71 14.39
N PHE A 129 -2.28 13.99 15.09
CA PHE A 129 -3.70 13.88 14.75
C PHE A 129 -4.49 15.17 14.91
N TYR A 130 -4.00 16.16 15.68
CA TYR A 130 -4.63 17.48 15.74
C TYR A 130 -4.67 18.25 14.41
N GLN A 131 -3.77 17.93 13.49
CA GLN A 131 -3.67 18.58 12.17
C GLN A 131 -3.97 17.63 11.01
N ILE A 132 -4.37 16.40 11.32
CA ILE A 132 -4.49 15.34 10.31
C ILE A 132 -5.57 15.64 9.28
N GLU A 133 -6.68 16.27 9.67
CA GLU A 133 -7.77 16.64 8.77
C GLU A 133 -7.29 17.61 7.68
N GLU A 134 -6.61 18.69 8.08
CA GLU A 134 -6.04 19.66 7.14
C GLU A 134 -4.97 19.02 6.23
N GLN A 135 -4.20 18.06 6.76
CA GLN A 135 -3.20 17.34 5.98
C GLN A 135 -3.86 16.45 4.93
N ILE A 136 -4.91 15.72 5.30
CA ILE A 136 -5.68 14.87 4.39
C ILE A 136 -6.34 15.73 3.29
N GLU A 137 -6.98 16.85 3.65
CA GLU A 137 -7.61 17.74 2.68
C GLU A 137 -6.60 18.28 1.67
N ARG A 138 -5.44 18.72 2.15
CA ARG A 138 -4.34 19.19 1.29
C ARG A 138 -3.82 18.10 0.37
N GLU A 139 -3.73 16.86 0.86
CA GLU A 139 -3.26 15.76 0.04
C GLU A 139 -4.30 15.35 -1.01
N LEU A 140 -5.58 15.39 -0.67
CA LEU A 140 -6.67 15.20 -1.64
C LEU A 140 -6.59 16.26 -2.76
N ASP A 141 -6.33 17.52 -2.43
CA ASP A 141 -6.14 18.59 -3.41
C ASP A 141 -4.92 18.33 -4.31
N ASN A 142 -3.79 17.88 -3.73
CA ASN A 142 -2.59 17.50 -4.46
C ASN A 142 -2.87 16.37 -5.47
N PHE A 143 -3.73 15.40 -5.12
CA PHE A 143 -4.19 14.34 -6.02
C PHE A 143 -5.36 14.77 -6.94
N GLN A 144 -5.58 16.08 -7.10
CA GLN A 144 -6.61 16.66 -7.97
C GLN A 144 -8.05 16.23 -7.60
N LEU A 145 -8.28 16.09 -6.32
CA LEU A 145 -9.59 15.82 -5.72
C LEU A 145 -10.05 17.02 -4.86
N PRO A 146 -10.23 18.22 -5.44
CA PRO A 146 -10.65 19.38 -4.67
C PRO A 146 -12.09 19.19 -4.15
N ASP A 147 -12.33 19.71 -2.96
CA ASP A 147 -13.66 19.76 -2.33
C ASP A 147 -14.35 18.39 -2.13
N VAL A 148 -13.59 17.26 -2.15
CA VAL A 148 -14.19 15.95 -1.95
C VAL A 148 -14.23 15.49 -0.50
N ALA A 149 -13.45 16.08 0.40
CA ALA A 149 -13.29 15.65 1.79
C ALA A 149 -14.64 15.46 2.52
N HIS A 150 -15.58 16.37 2.30
CA HIS A 150 -16.90 16.35 2.94
C HIS A 150 -18.00 15.69 2.09
N ARG A 151 -17.67 15.15 0.92
CA ARG A 151 -18.63 14.39 0.10
C ARG A 151 -18.73 12.95 0.60
N ALA A 152 -19.91 12.34 0.43
CA ALA A 152 -20.09 10.92 0.71
C ALA A 152 -19.16 10.08 -0.18
N PHE A 153 -18.35 9.22 0.43
CA PHE A 153 -17.39 8.36 -0.27
C PHE A 153 -18.06 7.51 -1.36
N ALA A 154 -19.29 7.05 -1.10
CA ALA A 154 -20.07 6.26 -2.04
C ALA A 154 -20.31 6.96 -3.38
N THR A 155 -20.33 8.32 -3.40
CA THR A 155 -20.59 9.13 -4.60
C THR A 155 -19.38 9.28 -5.52
N LEU A 156 -18.20 8.87 -5.08
CA LEU A 156 -16.98 8.98 -5.87
C LEU A 156 -16.93 7.95 -7.00
N SER A 157 -16.29 8.34 -8.10
CA SER A 157 -15.94 7.40 -9.17
C SER A 157 -14.90 6.36 -8.68
N GLY A 158 -14.79 5.22 -9.36
CA GLY A 158 -13.83 4.19 -9.00
C GLY A 158 -12.37 4.69 -8.97
N GLY A 159 -12.01 5.59 -9.90
CA GLY A 159 -10.68 6.22 -9.92
C GLY A 159 -10.46 7.14 -8.70
N GLN A 160 -11.45 7.97 -8.35
CA GLN A 160 -11.38 8.83 -7.17
C GLN A 160 -11.27 8.03 -5.88
N LYS A 161 -12.03 6.93 -5.74
CA LYS A 161 -11.92 6.03 -4.58
C LYS A 161 -10.51 5.47 -4.42
N ARG A 162 -9.86 5.08 -5.53
CA ARG A 162 -8.46 4.60 -5.48
C ARG A 162 -7.48 5.67 -5.02
N LEU A 163 -7.64 6.91 -5.46
CA LEU A 163 -6.81 8.03 -4.97
C LEU A 163 -7.01 8.26 -3.48
N VAL A 164 -8.25 8.22 -2.99
CA VAL A 164 -8.54 8.32 -1.56
C VAL A 164 -7.89 7.16 -0.77
N GLU A 165 -7.88 5.94 -1.32
CA GLU A 165 -7.18 4.80 -0.71
C GLU A 165 -5.67 5.06 -0.59
N VAL A 166 -5.06 5.65 -1.60
CA VAL A 166 -3.64 6.04 -1.54
C VAL A 166 -3.42 7.09 -0.45
N VAL A 167 -4.25 8.13 -0.40
CA VAL A 167 -4.18 9.18 0.66
C VAL A 167 -4.33 8.56 2.05
N LYS A 168 -5.26 7.62 2.25
CA LYS A 168 -5.41 6.89 3.51
C LYS A 168 -4.12 6.17 3.92
N VAL A 169 -3.48 5.47 2.98
CA VAL A 169 -2.22 4.76 3.26
C VAL A 169 -1.10 5.74 3.56
N MET A 170 -1.01 6.87 2.84
CA MET A 170 -0.01 7.92 3.08
C MET A 170 -0.04 8.49 4.50
N HIS A 171 -1.23 8.58 5.10
CA HIS A 171 -1.41 9.11 6.45
C HIS A 171 -1.50 8.04 7.54
N SER A 172 -1.42 6.76 7.20
CA SER A 172 -1.62 5.66 8.14
C SER A 172 -0.49 5.48 9.15
N ASP A 173 0.70 6.03 8.90
CA ASP A 173 1.91 5.80 9.70
C ASP A 173 2.10 4.30 10.04
N ALA A 174 1.82 3.45 9.06
CA ALA A 174 1.96 2.02 9.18
C ALA A 174 3.42 1.58 8.98
N ASP A 175 3.81 0.44 9.56
CA ASP A 175 5.13 -0.13 9.32
C ASP A 175 5.22 -0.80 7.94
N LEU A 176 4.09 -1.29 7.44
CA LEU A 176 3.95 -1.94 6.13
C LEU A 176 2.71 -1.45 5.38
N ALA A 177 2.92 -0.87 4.22
CA ALA A 177 1.89 -0.45 3.29
C ALA A 177 1.73 -1.47 2.14
N LEU A 178 0.50 -1.90 1.88
CA LEU A 178 0.14 -2.77 0.77
C LEU A 178 -0.70 -1.98 -0.23
N VAL A 179 -0.14 -1.68 -1.40
CA VAL A 179 -0.76 -0.75 -2.37
C VAL A 179 -1.02 -1.49 -3.68
N ASP A 180 -2.28 -1.67 -4.04
CA ASP A 180 -2.68 -2.43 -5.23
C ASP A 180 -3.08 -1.50 -6.38
N GLU A 181 -2.29 -1.53 -7.47
CA GLU A 181 -2.47 -0.78 -8.71
C GLU A 181 -2.74 0.73 -8.48
N PRO A 182 -1.90 1.44 -7.70
CA PRO A 182 -2.18 2.82 -7.30
C PRO A 182 -2.28 3.79 -8.49
N THR A 183 -1.46 3.58 -9.51
CA THR A 183 -1.35 4.50 -10.65
C THR A 183 -2.44 4.32 -11.71
N ASN A 184 -3.28 3.30 -11.58
CA ASN A 184 -4.45 3.18 -12.42
C ASN A 184 -5.41 4.36 -12.18
N HIS A 185 -5.67 5.14 -13.22
CA HIS A 185 -6.48 6.36 -13.20
C HIS A 185 -5.79 7.62 -12.64
N MET A 186 -4.49 7.57 -12.31
CA MET A 186 -3.71 8.77 -12.05
C MET A 186 -3.29 9.44 -13.37
N ASP A 187 -3.36 10.76 -13.40
CA ASP A 187 -2.66 11.51 -14.42
C ASP A 187 -1.16 11.57 -14.13
N TYR A 188 -0.42 12.24 -14.98
CA TYR A 188 1.04 12.35 -14.85
C TYR A 188 1.44 13.04 -13.52
N VAL A 189 0.75 14.10 -13.10
CA VAL A 189 1.07 14.87 -11.89
C VAL A 189 0.84 14.04 -10.64
N ALA A 190 -0.34 13.41 -10.51
CA ALA A 190 -0.66 12.54 -9.38
C ALA A 190 0.29 11.32 -9.30
N LYS A 191 0.70 10.78 -10.45
CA LYS A 191 1.68 9.68 -10.49
C LYS A 191 3.05 10.12 -9.96
N ASP A 192 3.54 11.28 -10.39
CA ASP A 192 4.82 11.80 -9.90
C ASP A 192 4.79 12.07 -8.39
N GLN A 193 3.68 12.57 -7.87
CA GLN A 193 3.47 12.77 -6.43
C GLN A 193 3.48 11.43 -5.68
N PHE A 194 2.79 10.42 -6.17
CA PHE A 194 2.81 9.08 -5.59
C PHE A 194 4.23 8.51 -5.55
N ILE A 195 4.99 8.60 -6.64
CA ILE A 195 6.37 8.14 -6.72
C ILE A 195 7.27 8.91 -5.73
N ALA A 196 7.11 10.23 -5.65
CA ALA A 196 7.88 11.06 -4.73
C ALA A 196 7.61 10.68 -3.27
N TRP A 197 6.33 10.48 -2.90
CA TRP A 197 5.95 9.98 -1.59
C TRP A 197 6.54 8.58 -1.32
N MET A 198 6.35 7.63 -2.22
CA MET A 198 6.87 6.25 -2.07
C MET A 198 8.38 6.24 -1.76
N LYS A 199 9.14 7.11 -2.42
CA LYS A 199 10.60 7.22 -2.20
C LYS A 199 10.97 7.82 -0.84
N SER A 200 10.18 8.78 -0.36
CA SER A 200 10.43 9.48 0.92
C SER A 200 9.84 8.76 2.12
N ALA A 201 8.87 7.88 1.90
CA ALA A 201 8.15 7.16 2.92
C ALA A 201 9.07 6.28 3.78
N SER A 202 8.85 6.31 5.10
CA SER A 202 9.64 5.54 6.08
C SER A 202 9.18 4.09 6.24
N GLU A 203 7.93 3.81 5.86
CA GLU A 203 7.33 2.48 5.91
C GLU A 203 7.90 1.54 4.84
N ALA A 204 7.89 0.25 5.11
CA ALA A 204 8.06 -0.74 4.07
C ALA A 204 6.81 -0.76 3.17
N MET A 205 6.99 -1.04 1.89
CA MET A 205 5.87 -0.98 0.95
C MET A 205 5.92 -2.13 -0.05
N LEU A 206 4.80 -2.83 -0.21
CA LEU A 206 4.57 -3.71 -1.34
C LEU A 206 3.60 -3.03 -2.31
N VAL A 207 4.00 -2.88 -3.56
CA VAL A 207 3.19 -2.25 -4.60
C VAL A 207 2.93 -3.25 -5.72
N ILE A 208 1.68 -3.66 -5.89
CA ILE A 208 1.26 -4.36 -7.10
C ILE A 208 1.07 -3.30 -8.18
N THR A 209 1.81 -3.40 -9.27
CA THR A 209 1.62 -2.49 -10.39
C THR A 209 2.22 -3.04 -11.69
N HIS A 210 1.72 -2.55 -12.81
CA HIS A 210 2.31 -2.72 -14.14
C HIS A 210 3.01 -1.45 -14.63
N ASP A 211 2.98 -0.37 -13.83
CA ASP A 211 3.61 0.91 -14.17
C ASP A 211 5.14 0.81 -14.00
N ARG A 212 5.85 0.95 -15.12
CA ARG A 212 7.30 0.83 -15.15
C ARG A 212 8.02 1.97 -14.42
N ASP A 213 7.41 3.14 -14.34
CA ASP A 213 8.02 4.29 -13.66
C ASP A 213 8.04 4.02 -12.15
N VAL A 214 6.95 3.47 -11.59
CA VAL A 214 6.91 3.00 -10.20
C VAL A 214 7.92 1.87 -9.96
N LEU A 215 7.94 0.86 -10.85
CA LEU A 215 8.82 -0.30 -10.72
C LEU A 215 10.31 0.04 -10.86
N ARG A 216 10.67 1.19 -11.43
CA ARG A 216 12.05 1.69 -11.47
C ARG A 216 12.52 2.28 -10.16
N GLU A 217 11.61 2.60 -9.27
CA GLU A 217 11.89 3.23 -7.97
C GLU A 217 11.81 2.27 -6.79
N VAL A 218 11.59 0.97 -7.04
CA VAL A 218 11.60 -0.06 -5.98
C VAL A 218 12.99 -0.64 -5.77
N ASP A 219 13.21 -1.21 -4.58
CA ASP A 219 14.47 -1.86 -4.19
C ASP A 219 14.58 -3.29 -4.68
N ARG A 220 13.41 -3.95 -4.85
CA ARG A 220 13.32 -5.37 -5.24
C ARG A 220 12.01 -5.64 -5.95
N ILE A 221 12.03 -6.62 -6.86
CA ILE A 221 10.82 -7.11 -7.54
C ILE A 221 10.56 -8.55 -7.11
N ILE A 222 9.30 -8.84 -6.81
CA ILE A 222 8.78 -10.19 -6.62
C ILE A 222 7.85 -10.50 -7.79
N GLU A 223 8.23 -11.49 -8.59
CA GLU A 223 7.39 -12.01 -9.65
C GLU A 223 6.59 -13.21 -9.14
N LEU A 224 5.27 -13.13 -9.24
CA LEU A 224 4.39 -14.27 -9.02
C LEU A 224 4.18 -15.01 -10.34
N LYS A 225 4.62 -16.27 -10.38
CA LYS A 225 4.55 -17.11 -11.57
C LYS A 225 4.33 -18.57 -11.21
N ASP A 226 3.39 -19.21 -11.91
CA ASP A 226 3.13 -20.65 -11.78
C ASP A 226 2.92 -21.11 -10.31
N GLY A 227 2.21 -20.28 -9.53
CA GLY A 227 1.90 -20.54 -8.13
C GLY A 227 3.05 -20.28 -7.14
N SER A 228 4.21 -19.86 -7.61
CA SER A 228 5.40 -19.58 -6.79
C SER A 228 5.82 -18.11 -6.86
N SER A 229 6.79 -17.71 -6.02
CA SER A 229 7.41 -16.39 -6.06
C SER A 229 8.89 -16.48 -6.43
N VAL A 230 9.31 -15.58 -7.30
CA VAL A 230 10.73 -15.38 -7.62
C VAL A 230 11.12 -13.96 -7.25
N SER A 231 12.20 -13.82 -6.49
CA SER A 231 12.68 -12.52 -6.03
C SER A 231 13.87 -12.06 -6.87
N TYR A 232 13.80 -10.83 -7.37
CA TYR A 232 14.85 -10.18 -8.16
C TYR A 232 15.35 -8.95 -7.42
N LYS A 233 16.62 -8.93 -7.08
CA LYS A 233 17.24 -7.79 -6.41
C LYS A 233 17.38 -6.61 -7.37
N GLY A 234 16.99 -5.43 -6.92
CA GLY A 234 17.01 -4.20 -7.69
C GLY A 234 15.67 -3.88 -8.35
N ASN A 235 15.65 -2.80 -9.10
CA ASN A 235 14.47 -2.23 -9.75
C ASN A 235 14.09 -2.94 -11.06
N TYR A 236 13.13 -2.37 -11.80
CA TYR A 236 12.63 -2.94 -13.05
C TYR A 236 13.71 -3.18 -14.11
N ASP A 237 14.68 -2.27 -14.23
CA ASP A 237 15.75 -2.43 -15.22
C ASP A 237 16.71 -3.58 -14.82
N ALA A 238 16.96 -3.76 -13.52
CA ALA A 238 17.71 -4.91 -13.01
C ALA A 238 16.95 -6.23 -13.19
N TYR A 239 15.62 -6.22 -12.97
CA TYR A 239 14.75 -7.36 -13.23
C TYR A 239 14.82 -7.80 -14.70
N LEU A 240 14.70 -6.86 -15.65
CA LEU A 240 14.79 -7.18 -17.08
C LEU A 240 16.12 -7.85 -17.44
N LYS A 241 17.25 -7.35 -16.88
CA LYS A 241 18.58 -7.95 -17.11
C LYS A 241 18.67 -9.36 -16.56
N GLN A 242 18.20 -9.59 -15.33
CA GLN A 242 18.23 -10.91 -14.67
C GLN A 242 17.30 -11.89 -15.37
N ASN A 243 16.11 -11.45 -15.80
CA ASN A 243 15.16 -12.30 -16.50
C ASN A 243 15.62 -12.62 -17.94
N ALA A 244 16.31 -11.68 -18.61
CA ALA A 244 16.88 -11.87 -19.96
C ALA A 244 17.97 -12.93 -19.97
N THR A 245 18.79 -13.03 -18.92
CA THR A 245 19.81 -14.06 -18.82
C THR A 245 19.23 -15.47 -18.61
N SER A 246 18.01 -15.55 -18.07
CA SER A 246 17.29 -16.82 -17.87
C SER A 246 16.47 -17.27 -19.11
N THR A 247 16.22 -16.37 -20.05
CA THR A 247 15.45 -16.66 -21.28
C THR A 247 16.15 -15.97 -22.48
N GLY A 248 16.89 -16.72 -23.30
CA GLY A 248 17.67 -16.20 -24.42
C GLY A 248 16.93 -15.39 -25.50
N SER A 249 15.61 -15.23 -25.41
CA SER A 249 14.77 -14.36 -26.25
C SER A 249 14.61 -12.92 -25.71
N ALA A 250 14.85 -12.69 -24.43
CA ALA A 250 14.66 -11.38 -23.81
C ALA A 250 15.86 -10.43 -24.02
N MET A 251 17.02 -10.98 -24.38
CA MET A 251 18.20 -10.17 -24.68
C MET A 251 18.01 -9.29 -25.92
N ASN A 252 17.28 -9.80 -26.93
CA ASN A 252 16.95 -9.03 -28.15
C ASN A 252 15.93 -7.92 -27.87
N GLU A 253 15.02 -8.11 -26.91
CA GLU A 253 14.01 -7.12 -26.55
C GLU A 253 14.61 -6.00 -25.70
N PHE A 254 15.56 -6.33 -24.80
CA PHE A 254 16.30 -5.36 -24.01
C PHE A 254 17.16 -4.44 -24.90
N GLU A 255 17.92 -4.98 -25.86
CA GLU A 255 18.70 -4.19 -26.81
C GLU A 255 17.81 -3.27 -27.68
N MET A 256 16.64 -3.73 -28.06
CA MET A 256 15.69 -2.89 -28.82
C MET A 256 15.15 -1.72 -27.99
N ILE A 257 14.87 -1.95 -26.70
CA ILE A 257 14.38 -0.91 -25.78
C ILE A 257 15.48 0.11 -25.48
N GLU A 258 16.72 -0.33 -25.19
CA GLU A 258 17.85 0.59 -25.01
C GLU A 258 18.13 1.46 -26.26
N LYS A 259 18.10 0.87 -27.44
CA LYS A 259 18.24 1.61 -28.71
C LYS A 259 17.10 2.62 -28.92
N ARG A 260 15.89 2.29 -28.49
CA ARG A 260 14.73 3.18 -28.61
C ARG A 260 14.80 4.35 -27.62
N ILE A 261 15.27 4.12 -26.40
CA ILE A 261 15.49 5.15 -25.38
C ILE A 261 16.65 6.09 -25.79
N ALA A 262 17.75 5.53 -26.31
CA ALA A 262 18.87 6.32 -26.82
C ALA A 262 18.45 7.23 -27.99
N ASN A 263 17.64 6.72 -28.91
CA ASN A 263 17.12 7.49 -30.05
C ASN A 263 16.12 8.59 -29.64
N LEU A 264 15.37 8.40 -28.56
CA LEU A 264 14.46 9.42 -28.01
C LEU A 264 15.22 10.54 -27.28
N LYS A 265 16.28 10.20 -26.56
CA LYS A 265 17.15 11.20 -25.89
C LYS A 265 17.89 12.10 -26.88
N VAL A 266 18.22 11.59 -28.06
CA VAL A 266 18.87 12.37 -29.15
C VAL A 266 17.87 13.30 -29.87
N LYS A 267 16.56 13.07 -29.77
CA LYS A 267 15.53 13.92 -30.41
C LYS A 267 15.02 15.06 -29.53
N VAL A 268 15.43 15.13 -28.26
CA VAL A 268 15.00 16.14 -27.27
C VAL A 268 16.12 17.15 -26.97
N LEU A 269 17.29 16.97 -27.57
CA LEU A 269 18.40 17.95 -27.66
C LEU A 269 18.40 18.61 -29.04
#